data_3e1bab1c19383702e0a27434c7b9960a
#
_entry.id   3e1bab1c19383702e0a27434c7b9960a
#
_cell.length_a   1.000
_cell.length_b   1.000
_cell.length_c   1.000
_cell.angle_alpha   90.00
_cell.angle_beta   90.00
_cell.angle_gamma   90.00
#
_symmetry.space_group_name_H-M   'P 1'
#
loop_
_entity.id
_entity.type
_entity.pdbx_description
1 polymer ?
#
loop_
_entity_poly.entity_id
_entity_poly.type
_entity_poly.pdbx_seq_one_letter_code
_entity_poly.pdbx_strand_id
1 'polypeptide(L)'
;MNSALYKIRACGTIVAGDKMKKALVTGSSRGIGAATARALAKDGWHVTINYLHSRSEAEALASELGTEAICADVADPAQVKAMFKAAGPFELLVCNAGIAWSGLLQDMTDAEWRRIFDVNVNGMFHCCREAIPHMVEEKRGCIICTSSILGVRGGSCETAYSATKGAVVSFVKGLAKELGPSGIRVNAVAPGAVDTDMLSCFTAEDKAAMAENSALCRIGQPEDIARVTAFLASGAASFITGQIVGVDGGMII
;
A
#
# COMPACT_ATOMS: atom_id res chain seq x y z
N MET A 1 -17.22 -41.38 30.54
CA MET A 1 -16.85 -41.28 29.14
C MET A 1 -17.75 -40.19 28.49
N ASN A 2 -17.26 -38.98 28.42
CA ASN A 2 -17.99 -37.85 27.84
C ASN A 2 -17.24 -37.37 26.59
N SER A 3 -17.82 -37.63 25.44
CA SER A 3 -17.35 -37.13 24.15
C SER A 3 -17.80 -35.69 23.98
N ALA A 4 -16.90 -34.74 24.12
CA ALA A 4 -17.12 -33.33 23.76
C ALA A 4 -17.07 -33.19 22.24
N LEU A 5 -18.24 -33.08 21.61
CA LEU A 5 -18.40 -32.73 20.21
C LEU A 5 -17.96 -31.28 19.99
N TYR A 6 -16.85 -31.10 19.29
CA TYR A 6 -16.47 -29.79 18.72
C TYR A 6 -17.50 -29.40 17.63
N LYS A 7 -18.38 -28.49 17.96
CA LYS A 7 -19.22 -27.81 16.95
C LYS A 7 -18.38 -26.76 16.24
N ILE A 8 -18.01 -27.06 15.00
CA ILE A 8 -17.54 -26.05 14.04
C ILE A 8 -18.70 -25.10 13.79
N ARG A 9 -18.58 -23.85 14.25
CA ARG A 9 -19.52 -22.80 13.87
C ARG A 9 -19.18 -22.33 12.47
N ALA A 10 -20.01 -22.68 11.52
CA ALA A 10 -20.05 -22.08 10.20
C ALA A 10 -20.74 -20.72 10.28
N CYS A 11 -20.18 -19.77 9.54
CA CYS A 11 -20.79 -18.58 8.92
C CYS A 11 -21.54 -17.58 9.80
N GLY A 12 -20.91 -16.41 9.98
CA GLY A 12 -21.46 -15.07 9.81
C GLY A 12 -22.84 -14.76 10.39
N THR A 13 -22.93 -14.58 11.71
CA THR A 13 -23.95 -13.71 12.26
C THR A 13 -23.29 -12.35 12.52
N ILE A 14 -23.67 -11.34 11.75
CA ILE A 14 -23.32 -9.94 12.05
C ILE A 14 -24.00 -9.62 13.39
N VAL A 15 -23.19 -9.50 14.44
CA VAL A 15 -23.65 -9.01 15.73
C VAL A 15 -23.84 -7.51 15.57
N ALA A 16 -25.05 -7.01 15.73
CA ALA A 16 -25.35 -5.59 15.72
C ALA A 16 -24.49 -4.88 16.81
N GLY A 17 -23.48 -4.11 16.36
CA GLY A 17 -22.54 -3.39 17.23
C GLY A 17 -21.09 -3.36 16.77
N ASP A 18 -20.68 -4.14 15.78
CA ASP A 18 -19.32 -4.05 15.25
C ASP A 18 -19.16 -2.75 14.43
N LYS A 19 -18.37 -1.81 14.99
CA LYS A 19 -18.00 -0.56 14.31
C LYS A 19 -17.31 -0.94 12.99
N MET A 20 -17.84 -0.47 11.88
CA MET A 20 -17.31 -0.73 10.54
C MET A 20 -15.84 -0.34 10.46
N LYS A 21 -14.96 -1.30 10.14
CA LYS A 21 -13.52 -1.09 10.04
C LYS A 21 -13.20 -0.27 8.80
N LYS A 22 -12.62 0.90 8.97
CA LYS A 22 -12.30 1.81 7.88
C LYS A 22 -10.84 1.71 7.46
N ALA A 23 -10.62 1.66 6.15
CA ALA A 23 -9.31 1.66 5.52
C ALA A 23 -9.19 2.80 4.50
N LEU A 24 -8.00 3.38 4.39
CA LEU A 24 -7.63 4.27 3.29
C LEU A 24 -6.54 3.60 2.46
N VAL A 25 -6.73 3.54 1.14
CA VAL A 25 -5.69 3.13 0.19
C VAL A 25 -5.38 4.32 -0.72
N THR A 26 -4.18 4.87 -0.62
CA THR A 26 -3.78 5.99 -1.47
C THR A 26 -3.39 5.54 -2.87
N GLY A 27 -3.74 6.35 -3.91
CA GLY A 27 -3.49 5.98 -5.30
C GLY A 27 -4.19 4.69 -5.72
N SER A 28 -5.44 4.51 -5.28
CA SER A 28 -6.17 3.24 -5.44
C SER A 28 -7.14 3.18 -6.61
N SER A 29 -7.10 4.13 -7.54
CA SER A 29 -7.95 4.12 -8.74
C SER A 29 -7.63 2.98 -9.71
N ARG A 30 -6.39 2.47 -9.72
CA ARG A 30 -5.90 1.44 -10.65
C ARG A 30 -4.73 0.62 -10.08
N GLY A 31 -4.28 -0.38 -10.83
CA GLY A 31 -3.08 -1.19 -10.53
C GLY A 31 -3.12 -1.84 -9.14
N ILE A 32 -1.97 -1.83 -8.46
CA ILE A 32 -1.81 -2.43 -7.13
C ILE A 32 -2.79 -1.83 -6.11
N GLY A 33 -3.02 -0.51 -6.16
CA GLY A 33 -3.94 0.15 -5.24
C GLY A 33 -5.38 -0.33 -5.39
N ALA A 34 -5.88 -0.48 -6.62
CA ALA A 34 -7.23 -0.97 -6.87
C ALA A 34 -7.39 -2.45 -6.48
N ALA A 35 -6.41 -3.30 -6.83
CA ALA A 35 -6.41 -4.70 -6.40
C ALA A 35 -6.39 -4.83 -4.87
N THR A 36 -5.61 -3.97 -4.20
CA THR A 36 -5.55 -3.90 -2.72
C THR A 36 -6.90 -3.49 -2.14
N ALA A 37 -7.55 -2.46 -2.71
CA ALA A 37 -8.87 -2.03 -2.24
C ALA A 37 -9.91 -3.15 -2.36
N ARG A 38 -9.93 -3.88 -3.47
CA ARG A 38 -10.80 -5.05 -3.67
C ARG A 38 -10.53 -6.16 -2.65
N ALA A 39 -9.26 -6.48 -2.42
CA ALA A 39 -8.88 -7.52 -1.47
C ALA A 39 -9.31 -7.16 -0.03
N LEU A 40 -9.09 -5.92 0.38
CA LEU A 40 -9.49 -5.44 1.70
C LEU A 40 -11.01 -5.38 1.86
N ALA A 41 -11.74 -4.93 0.83
CA ALA A 41 -13.21 -4.93 0.86
C ALA A 41 -13.78 -6.34 0.99
N LYS A 42 -13.20 -7.34 0.31
CA LYS A 42 -13.55 -8.75 0.47
C LYS A 42 -13.34 -9.26 1.91
N ASP A 43 -12.34 -8.71 2.62
CA ASP A 43 -12.04 -9.02 4.01
C ASP A 43 -12.86 -8.18 5.02
N GLY A 44 -13.88 -7.44 4.53
CA GLY A 44 -14.84 -6.70 5.34
C GLY A 44 -14.41 -5.29 5.74
N TRP A 45 -13.40 -4.72 5.09
CA TRP A 45 -13.03 -3.31 5.27
C TRP A 45 -13.91 -2.39 4.42
N HIS A 46 -14.34 -1.27 5.00
CA HIS A 46 -14.85 -0.15 4.22
C HIS A 46 -13.67 0.68 3.73
N VAL A 47 -13.40 0.62 2.43
CA VAL A 47 -12.16 1.14 1.85
C VAL A 47 -12.42 2.45 1.13
N THR A 48 -11.94 3.56 1.66
CA THR A 48 -11.92 4.84 0.94
C THR A 48 -10.90 4.80 -0.19
N ILE A 49 -11.34 5.14 -1.40
CA ILE A 49 -10.52 5.20 -2.63
C ILE A 49 -9.95 6.60 -2.77
N ASN A 50 -8.61 6.71 -2.82
CA ASN A 50 -7.96 7.99 -3.12
C ASN A 50 -7.39 8.00 -4.54
N TYR A 51 -7.57 9.11 -5.22
CA TYR A 51 -7.03 9.36 -6.55
C TYR A 51 -6.61 10.83 -6.72
N LEU A 52 -5.79 11.12 -7.77
CA LEU A 52 -5.48 12.48 -8.19
C LEU A 52 -6.01 12.78 -9.61
N HIS A 53 -5.74 11.91 -10.58
CA HIS A 53 -6.06 12.14 -11.99
C HIS A 53 -7.15 11.22 -12.54
N SER A 54 -7.15 9.95 -12.16
CA SER A 54 -8.01 8.90 -12.72
C SER A 54 -9.38 8.86 -12.04
N ARG A 55 -10.20 9.90 -12.26
CA ARG A 55 -11.49 10.07 -11.61
C ARG A 55 -12.48 8.97 -11.99
N SER A 56 -12.61 8.67 -13.29
CA SER A 56 -13.56 7.68 -13.81
C SER A 56 -13.33 6.30 -13.21
N GLU A 57 -12.06 5.88 -13.18
CA GLU A 57 -11.66 4.58 -12.62
C GLU A 57 -11.88 4.53 -11.10
N ALA A 58 -11.60 5.63 -10.40
CA ALA A 58 -11.81 5.73 -8.97
C ALA A 58 -13.29 5.67 -8.60
N GLU A 59 -14.15 6.41 -9.31
CA GLU A 59 -15.59 6.41 -9.09
C GLU A 59 -16.22 5.06 -9.46
N ALA A 60 -15.76 4.41 -10.53
CA ALA A 60 -16.19 3.07 -10.90
C ALA A 60 -15.84 2.04 -9.81
N LEU A 61 -14.62 2.08 -9.30
CA LEU A 61 -14.18 1.20 -8.21
C LEU A 61 -14.95 1.47 -6.91
N ALA A 62 -15.16 2.74 -6.57
CA ALA A 62 -15.94 3.11 -5.39
C ALA A 62 -17.38 2.60 -5.49
N SER A 63 -18.01 2.72 -6.68
CA SER A 63 -19.35 2.16 -6.95
C SER A 63 -19.37 0.63 -6.83
N GLU A 64 -18.34 -0.06 -7.38
CA GLU A 64 -18.17 -1.51 -7.28
C GLU A 64 -18.12 -1.98 -5.81
N LEU A 65 -17.41 -1.23 -4.97
CA LEU A 65 -17.15 -1.60 -3.57
C LEU A 65 -18.18 -1.02 -2.59
N GLY A 66 -19.13 -0.19 -3.06
CA GLY A 66 -20.12 0.47 -2.19
C GLY A 66 -19.47 1.46 -1.23
N THR A 67 -18.50 2.23 -1.70
CA THR A 67 -17.71 3.16 -0.89
C THR A 67 -17.55 4.53 -1.59
N GLU A 68 -16.71 5.42 -1.04
CA GLU A 68 -16.42 6.73 -1.59
C GLU A 68 -15.05 6.80 -2.27
N ALA A 69 -14.94 7.67 -3.28
CA ALA A 69 -13.69 8.06 -3.92
C ALA A 69 -13.39 9.54 -3.62
N ILE A 70 -12.18 9.83 -3.14
CA ILE A 70 -11.75 11.18 -2.78
C ILE A 70 -10.55 11.61 -3.61
N CYS A 71 -10.72 12.74 -4.32
CA CYS A 71 -9.65 13.41 -5.04
C CYS A 71 -8.74 14.15 -4.04
N ALA A 72 -7.47 13.76 -3.96
CA ALA A 72 -6.47 14.47 -3.15
C ALA A 72 -5.06 14.15 -3.66
N ASP A 73 -4.23 15.19 -3.85
CA ASP A 73 -2.78 15.01 -4.02
C ASP A 73 -2.15 14.72 -2.66
N VAL A 74 -1.57 13.55 -2.51
CA VAL A 74 -0.87 13.17 -1.26
C VAL A 74 0.35 14.05 -0.97
N ALA A 75 0.93 14.69 -2.00
CA ALA A 75 2.02 15.64 -1.85
C ALA A 75 1.57 16.97 -1.19
N ASP A 76 0.26 17.26 -1.19
CA ASP A 76 -0.30 18.45 -0.57
C ASP A 76 -0.86 18.13 0.83
N PRO A 77 -0.23 18.63 1.91
CA PRO A 77 -0.67 18.33 3.28
C PRO A 77 -2.07 18.87 3.60
N ALA A 78 -2.51 19.94 2.92
CA ALA A 78 -3.85 20.50 3.14
C ALA A 78 -4.93 19.58 2.54
N GLN A 79 -4.71 19.05 1.34
CA GLN A 79 -5.61 18.08 0.71
C GLN A 79 -5.65 16.77 1.49
N VAL A 80 -4.50 16.26 1.97
CA VAL A 80 -4.45 15.07 2.83
C VAL A 80 -5.28 15.29 4.09
N LYS A 81 -5.09 16.42 4.79
CA LYS A 81 -5.87 16.75 5.99
C LYS A 81 -7.38 16.83 5.71
N ALA A 82 -7.76 17.42 4.57
CA ALA A 82 -9.17 17.49 4.15
C ALA A 82 -9.75 16.09 3.88
N MET A 83 -9.00 15.20 3.21
CA MET A 83 -9.38 13.81 2.96
C MET A 83 -9.61 13.04 4.27
N PHE A 84 -8.70 13.13 5.23
CA PHE A 84 -8.85 12.48 6.54
C PHE A 84 -10.03 13.03 7.33
N LYS A 85 -10.30 14.34 7.24
CA LYS A 85 -11.47 14.98 7.88
C LYS A 85 -12.79 14.50 7.25
N ALA A 86 -12.81 14.27 5.94
CA ALA A 86 -14.01 13.86 5.22
C ALA A 86 -14.39 12.39 5.46
N ALA A 87 -13.43 11.47 5.39
CA ALA A 87 -13.70 10.03 5.41
C ALA A 87 -13.16 9.27 6.64
N GLY A 88 -12.18 9.84 7.37
CA GLY A 88 -11.62 9.19 8.56
C GLY A 88 -12.58 9.12 9.75
N PRO A 89 -12.12 8.63 10.88
CA PRO A 89 -10.79 8.08 11.09
C PRO A 89 -10.62 6.69 10.48
N PHE A 90 -9.35 6.31 10.23
CA PHE A 90 -8.99 5.02 9.63
C PHE A 90 -8.21 4.14 10.61
N GLU A 91 -8.55 2.85 10.66
CA GLU A 91 -7.83 1.82 11.41
C GLU A 91 -6.73 1.14 10.58
N LEU A 92 -6.85 1.22 9.26
CA LEU A 92 -5.87 0.74 8.28
C LEU A 92 -5.51 1.86 7.30
N LEU A 93 -4.21 2.12 7.17
CA LEU A 93 -3.69 3.01 6.14
C LEU A 93 -2.77 2.22 5.21
N VAL A 94 -3.05 2.25 3.90
CA VAL A 94 -2.16 1.72 2.87
C VAL A 94 -1.61 2.89 2.05
N CYS A 95 -0.34 3.24 2.28
CA CYS A 95 0.40 4.24 1.53
C CYS A 95 0.93 3.61 0.24
N ASN A 96 0.10 3.65 -0.81
CA ASN A 96 0.42 3.04 -2.10
C ASN A 96 0.68 4.08 -3.20
N ALA A 97 0.16 5.30 -3.10
CA ALA A 97 0.41 6.36 -4.08
C ALA A 97 1.90 6.54 -4.35
N GLY A 98 2.28 6.60 -5.60
CA GLY A 98 3.67 6.77 -6.00
C GLY A 98 3.80 6.98 -7.51
N ILE A 99 4.89 7.60 -7.88
CA ILE A 99 5.32 7.82 -9.27
C ILE A 99 6.73 7.25 -9.45
N ALA A 100 7.05 6.88 -10.69
CA ALA A 100 8.39 6.48 -11.10
C ALA A 100 9.03 7.58 -11.95
N TRP A 101 10.35 7.53 -12.02
CA TRP A 101 11.17 8.28 -12.96
C TRP A 101 12.31 7.37 -13.41
N SER A 102 12.55 7.31 -14.70
CA SER A 102 13.60 6.49 -15.28
C SER A 102 14.47 7.34 -16.22
N GLY A 103 15.78 7.24 -16.06
CA GLY A 103 16.78 7.98 -16.82
C GLY A 103 18.11 8.08 -16.08
N LEU A 104 19.13 8.63 -16.74
CA LEU A 104 20.41 8.88 -16.07
C LEU A 104 20.25 10.02 -15.07
N LEU A 105 20.80 9.87 -13.88
CA LEU A 105 20.64 10.84 -12.79
C LEU A 105 21.09 12.25 -13.18
N GLN A 106 22.13 12.36 -14.02
CA GLN A 106 22.66 13.65 -14.51
C GLN A 106 21.67 14.43 -15.39
N ASP A 107 20.68 13.73 -15.99
CA ASP A 107 19.68 14.31 -16.87
C ASP A 107 18.39 14.68 -16.12
N MET A 108 18.28 14.32 -14.85
CA MET A 108 17.14 14.60 -14.00
C MET A 108 17.17 16.07 -13.56
N THR A 109 16.05 16.77 -13.74
CA THR A 109 15.89 18.13 -13.24
C THR A 109 15.59 18.19 -11.74
N ASP A 110 15.94 19.31 -11.10
CA ASP A 110 15.58 19.56 -9.69
C ASP A 110 14.05 19.47 -9.44
N ALA A 111 13.25 19.84 -10.41
CA ALA A 111 11.79 19.79 -10.32
C ALA A 111 11.27 18.34 -10.28
N GLU A 112 11.81 17.47 -11.15
CA GLU A 112 11.50 16.03 -11.16
C GLU A 112 11.95 15.35 -9.88
N TRP A 113 13.18 15.67 -9.42
CA TRP A 113 13.68 15.17 -8.14
C TRP A 113 12.75 15.55 -6.99
N ARG A 114 12.36 16.82 -6.87
CA ARG A 114 11.43 17.27 -5.82
C ARG A 114 10.09 16.56 -5.94
N ARG A 115 9.51 16.48 -7.16
CA ARG A 115 8.20 15.87 -7.38
C ARG A 115 8.15 14.39 -6.97
N ILE A 116 9.19 13.61 -7.30
CA ILE A 116 9.20 12.19 -6.91
C ILE A 116 9.31 12.01 -5.40
N PHE A 117 10.07 12.86 -4.71
CA PHE A 117 10.15 12.86 -3.24
C PHE A 117 8.86 13.35 -2.61
N ASP A 118 8.23 14.39 -3.15
CA ASP A 118 6.98 14.94 -2.64
C ASP A 118 5.85 13.91 -2.67
N VAL A 119 5.75 13.14 -3.75
CA VAL A 119 4.73 12.09 -3.85
C VAL A 119 5.10 10.86 -3.02
N ASN A 120 6.29 10.29 -3.26
CA ASN A 120 6.62 8.95 -2.74
C ASN A 120 7.02 8.96 -1.25
N VAL A 121 7.57 10.07 -0.75
CA VAL A 121 8.07 10.19 0.63
C VAL A 121 7.23 11.15 1.45
N ASN A 122 7.09 12.41 1.02
CA ASN A 122 6.32 13.40 1.76
C ASN A 122 4.83 13.03 1.81
N GLY A 123 4.26 12.49 0.71
CA GLY A 123 2.88 12.02 0.66
C GLY A 123 2.60 10.90 1.66
N MET A 124 3.49 9.91 1.75
CA MET A 124 3.42 8.86 2.78
C MET A 124 3.47 9.47 4.20
N PHE A 125 4.43 10.37 4.45
CA PHE A 125 4.56 11.06 5.73
C PHE A 125 3.29 11.84 6.09
N HIS A 126 2.71 12.61 5.16
CA HIS A 126 1.49 13.36 5.41
C HIS A 126 0.33 12.44 5.83
N CYS A 127 0.12 11.33 5.10
CA CYS A 127 -0.94 10.37 5.42
C CYS A 127 -0.71 9.69 6.77
N CYS A 128 0.52 9.26 7.06
CA CYS A 128 0.85 8.66 8.36
C CYS A 128 0.59 9.64 9.51
N ARG A 129 1.03 10.90 9.38
CA ARG A 129 0.85 11.94 10.40
C ARG A 129 -0.63 12.18 10.73
N GLU A 130 -1.52 12.15 9.76
CA GLU A 130 -2.96 12.31 9.99
C GLU A 130 -3.62 11.04 10.57
N ALA A 131 -3.11 9.84 10.26
CA ALA A 131 -3.67 8.58 10.75
C ALA A 131 -3.28 8.26 12.21
N ILE A 132 -2.03 8.55 12.58
CA ILE A 132 -1.41 8.13 13.86
C ILE A 132 -2.19 8.58 15.09
N PRO A 133 -2.64 9.84 15.23
CA PRO A 133 -3.30 10.28 16.48
C PRO A 133 -4.49 9.42 16.86
N HIS A 134 -5.37 9.09 15.91
CA HIS A 134 -6.52 8.22 16.18
C HIS A 134 -6.08 6.78 16.51
N MET A 135 -5.11 6.22 15.77
CA MET A 135 -4.61 4.87 16.04
C MET A 135 -3.99 4.75 17.44
N VAL A 136 -3.27 5.79 17.89
CA VAL A 136 -2.67 5.84 19.23
C VAL A 136 -3.75 5.94 20.32
N GLU A 137 -4.79 6.73 20.12
CA GLU A 137 -5.94 6.86 21.03
C GLU A 137 -6.66 5.51 21.19
N GLU A 138 -6.93 4.82 20.07
CA GLU A 138 -7.61 3.50 20.04
C GLU A 138 -6.68 2.34 20.46
N LYS A 139 -5.37 2.60 20.63
CA LYS A 139 -4.33 1.57 20.88
C LYS A 139 -4.37 0.40 19.90
N ARG A 140 -4.72 0.68 18.68
CA ARG A 140 -4.77 -0.27 17.58
C ARG A 140 -4.66 0.44 16.24
N GLY A 141 -3.99 -0.18 15.30
CA GLY A 141 -3.86 0.35 13.94
C GLY A 141 -2.93 -0.52 13.09
N CYS A 142 -3.04 -0.31 11.79
CA CYS A 142 -2.12 -0.93 10.86
C CYS A 142 -1.75 0.05 9.75
N ILE A 143 -0.46 0.21 9.51
CA ILE A 143 0.06 1.02 8.40
C ILE A 143 0.87 0.09 7.50
N ILE A 144 0.56 0.11 6.20
CA ILE A 144 1.27 -0.69 5.20
C ILE A 144 1.74 0.27 4.10
N CYS A 145 3.05 0.26 3.81
CA CYS A 145 3.64 1.11 2.80
C CYS A 145 4.06 0.29 1.58
N THR A 146 3.87 0.83 0.39
CA THR A 146 4.37 0.21 -0.85
C THR A 146 5.77 0.75 -1.14
N SER A 147 6.79 -0.07 -0.86
CA SER A 147 8.18 0.16 -1.26
C SER A 147 8.41 -0.42 -2.67
N SER A 148 9.56 -0.98 -2.92
CA SER A 148 9.97 -1.69 -4.14
C SER A 148 11.21 -2.53 -3.82
N ILE A 149 11.46 -3.58 -4.61
CA ILE A 149 12.76 -4.25 -4.61
C ILE A 149 13.90 -3.26 -4.88
N LEU A 150 13.64 -2.22 -5.70
CA LEU A 150 14.62 -1.18 -5.99
C LEU A 150 14.93 -0.30 -4.76
N GLY A 151 14.04 -0.19 -3.80
CA GLY A 151 14.31 0.45 -2.51
C GLY A 151 15.23 -0.37 -1.60
N VAL A 152 15.39 -1.67 -1.89
CA VAL A 152 16.25 -2.58 -1.15
C VAL A 152 17.63 -2.70 -1.80
N ARG A 153 17.68 -2.84 -3.15
CA ARG A 153 18.94 -3.10 -3.87
C ARG A 153 19.45 -1.95 -4.76
N GLY A 154 18.60 -0.94 -5.03
CA GLY A 154 18.86 0.07 -6.06
C GLY A 154 18.62 -0.44 -7.49
N GLY A 155 18.56 0.47 -8.45
CA GLY A 155 18.42 0.16 -9.87
C GLY A 155 19.14 1.18 -10.73
N SER A 156 19.81 0.72 -11.79
CA SER A 156 20.40 1.60 -12.82
C SER A 156 19.27 2.32 -13.55
N CYS A 157 19.49 3.60 -13.89
CA CYS A 157 18.50 4.49 -14.46
C CYS A 157 17.24 4.74 -13.59
N GLU A 158 17.22 4.23 -12.37
CA GLU A 158 16.12 4.33 -11.40
C GLU A 158 16.59 4.89 -10.05
N THR A 159 17.72 5.63 -10.04
CA THR A 159 18.39 6.08 -8.81
C THR A 159 17.47 6.90 -7.92
N ALA A 160 16.75 7.87 -8.47
CA ALA A 160 15.84 8.73 -7.71
C ALA A 160 14.65 7.94 -7.16
N TYR A 161 14.03 7.07 -7.97
CA TYR A 161 12.96 6.18 -7.52
C TYR A 161 13.44 5.23 -6.41
N SER A 162 14.60 4.60 -6.62
CA SER A 162 15.25 3.72 -5.61
C SER A 162 15.49 4.45 -4.30
N ALA A 163 15.97 5.70 -4.35
CA ALA A 163 16.20 6.53 -3.16
C ALA A 163 14.89 6.78 -2.40
N THR A 164 13.78 7.12 -3.09
CA THR A 164 12.49 7.31 -2.44
C THR A 164 11.97 6.01 -1.81
N LYS A 165 12.13 4.88 -2.48
CA LYS A 165 11.66 3.57 -1.97
C LYS A 165 12.58 3.03 -0.86
N GLY A 166 13.86 3.39 -0.85
CA GLY A 166 14.78 3.18 0.27
C GLY A 166 14.41 4.02 1.49
N ALA A 167 13.96 5.27 1.28
CA ALA A 167 13.43 6.11 2.36
C ALA A 167 12.21 5.46 3.03
N VAL A 168 11.29 4.86 2.25
CA VAL A 168 10.14 4.08 2.78
C VAL A 168 10.62 2.93 3.66
N VAL A 169 11.66 2.19 3.25
CA VAL A 169 12.21 1.06 4.03
C VAL A 169 12.67 1.51 5.41
N SER A 170 13.45 2.60 5.49
CA SER A 170 13.95 3.14 6.76
C SER A 170 12.83 3.74 7.60
N PHE A 171 11.89 4.45 6.98
CA PHE A 171 10.72 5.04 7.63
C PHE A 171 9.87 3.98 8.32
N VAL A 172 9.52 2.90 7.64
CA VAL A 172 8.73 1.79 8.19
C VAL A 172 9.40 1.16 9.40
N LYS A 173 10.72 0.91 9.34
CA LYS A 173 11.48 0.32 10.46
C LYS A 173 11.53 1.25 11.68
N GLY A 174 11.67 2.55 11.47
CA GLY A 174 11.65 3.56 12.54
C GLY A 174 10.26 3.67 13.17
N LEU A 175 9.24 3.88 12.34
CA LEU A 175 7.88 4.09 12.78
C LEU A 175 7.28 2.85 13.48
N ALA A 176 7.67 1.64 13.07
CA ALA A 176 7.26 0.40 13.74
C ALA A 176 7.73 0.33 15.20
N LYS A 177 8.94 0.82 15.49
CA LYS A 177 9.49 0.88 16.86
C LYS A 177 8.80 1.95 17.68
N GLU A 178 8.49 3.09 17.08
CA GLU A 178 7.84 4.22 17.72
C GLU A 178 6.40 3.90 18.10
N LEU A 179 5.64 3.24 17.22
CA LEU A 179 4.21 2.98 17.38
C LEU A 179 3.88 1.61 18.01
N GLY A 180 4.85 0.70 18.05
CA GLY A 180 4.68 -0.64 18.62
C GLY A 180 4.14 -0.64 20.06
N PRO A 181 4.64 0.22 20.97
CA PRO A 181 4.10 0.33 22.35
C PRO A 181 2.62 0.73 22.40
N SER A 182 2.09 1.35 21.35
CA SER A 182 0.67 1.71 21.20
C SER A 182 -0.16 0.63 20.50
N GLY A 183 0.40 -0.57 20.23
CA GLY A 183 -0.30 -1.66 19.57
C GLY A 183 -0.51 -1.46 18.07
N ILE A 184 0.23 -0.55 17.44
CA ILE A 184 0.12 -0.25 16.01
C ILE A 184 1.22 -0.99 15.25
N ARG A 185 0.86 -1.69 14.18
CA ARG A 185 1.81 -2.39 13.31
C ARG A 185 2.12 -1.55 12.07
N VAL A 186 3.39 -1.52 11.69
CA VAL A 186 3.84 -0.80 10.50
C VAL A 186 4.73 -1.72 9.68
N ASN A 187 4.35 -2.01 8.43
CA ASN A 187 5.09 -2.90 7.54
C ASN A 187 5.14 -2.29 6.13
N ALA A 188 5.97 -2.86 5.27
CA ALA A 188 5.94 -2.56 3.84
C ALA A 188 5.88 -3.84 3.00
N VAL A 189 5.25 -3.72 1.84
CA VAL A 189 5.43 -4.64 0.72
C VAL A 189 6.47 -4.05 -0.23
N ALA A 190 7.34 -4.88 -0.78
CA ALA A 190 8.35 -4.50 -1.77
C ALA A 190 8.11 -5.29 -3.06
N PRO A 191 7.27 -4.77 -3.98
CA PRO A 191 7.00 -5.42 -5.24
C PRO A 191 8.23 -5.52 -6.14
N GLY A 192 8.32 -6.60 -6.93
CA GLY A 192 9.14 -6.70 -8.12
C GLY A 192 8.50 -6.02 -9.33
N ALA A 193 8.76 -6.54 -10.54
CA ALA A 193 8.04 -6.13 -11.74
C ALA A 193 6.59 -6.63 -11.67
N VAL A 194 5.62 -5.71 -11.73
CA VAL A 194 4.17 -5.99 -11.64
C VAL A 194 3.47 -5.38 -12.84
N ASP A 195 2.61 -6.13 -13.51
CA ASP A 195 1.90 -5.69 -14.72
C ASP A 195 0.86 -4.60 -14.38
N THR A 196 1.30 -3.37 -14.53
CA THR A 196 0.53 -2.15 -14.26
C THR A 196 0.89 -1.11 -15.31
N ASP A 197 0.14 0.01 -15.32
CA ASP A 197 0.45 1.14 -16.21
C ASP A 197 1.86 1.70 -16.02
N MET A 198 2.49 1.47 -14.86
CA MET A 198 3.89 1.86 -14.61
C MET A 198 4.87 1.12 -15.54
N LEU A 199 4.50 -0.08 -16.03
CA LEU A 199 5.26 -0.83 -17.02
C LEU A 199 4.79 -0.61 -18.46
N SER A 200 3.89 0.34 -18.73
CA SER A 200 3.37 0.59 -20.09
C SER A 200 4.41 1.13 -21.07
N CYS A 201 5.47 1.77 -20.55
CA CYS A 201 6.57 2.30 -21.36
C CYS A 201 7.58 1.21 -21.81
N PHE A 202 7.53 0.01 -21.24
CA PHE A 202 8.43 -1.09 -21.56
C PHE A 202 7.89 -1.95 -22.71
N THR A 203 8.79 -2.40 -23.58
CA THR A 203 8.45 -3.29 -24.71
C THR A 203 8.08 -4.69 -24.24
N ALA A 204 7.57 -5.51 -25.14
CA ALA A 204 7.29 -6.93 -24.84
C ALA A 204 8.58 -7.70 -24.50
N GLU A 205 9.68 -7.37 -25.16
CA GLU A 205 11.00 -7.93 -24.93
C GLU A 205 11.54 -7.54 -23.55
N ASP A 206 11.39 -6.27 -23.13
CA ASP A 206 11.78 -5.82 -21.80
C ASP A 206 10.99 -6.57 -20.71
N LYS A 207 9.68 -6.72 -20.91
CA LYS A 207 8.80 -7.47 -20.00
C LYS A 207 9.18 -8.95 -19.92
N ALA A 208 9.54 -9.55 -21.07
CA ALA A 208 10.05 -10.93 -21.10
C ALA A 208 11.35 -11.08 -20.31
N ALA A 209 12.30 -10.16 -20.48
CA ALA A 209 13.54 -10.14 -19.70
C ALA A 209 13.29 -9.95 -18.19
N MET A 210 12.31 -9.09 -17.81
CA MET A 210 11.89 -8.97 -16.40
C MET A 210 11.31 -10.28 -15.85
N ALA A 211 10.53 -11.00 -16.66
CA ALA A 211 9.98 -12.30 -16.27
C ALA A 211 11.08 -13.36 -16.09
N GLU A 212 12.07 -13.40 -16.97
CA GLU A 212 13.23 -14.31 -16.87
C GLU A 212 14.08 -14.04 -15.64
N ASN A 213 14.20 -12.78 -15.22
CA ASN A 213 14.91 -12.40 -13.98
C ASN A 213 14.13 -12.76 -12.70
N SER A 214 12.90 -13.22 -12.79
CA SER A 214 12.12 -13.74 -11.68
C SER A 214 12.30 -15.25 -11.57
N ALA A 215 12.57 -15.78 -10.38
CA ALA A 215 12.66 -17.22 -10.16
C ALA A 215 11.33 -17.95 -10.49
N LEU A 216 10.19 -17.24 -10.43
CA LEU A 216 8.89 -17.77 -10.86
C LEU A 216 8.62 -17.61 -12.36
N CYS A 217 9.59 -17.11 -13.15
CA CYS A 217 9.54 -16.96 -14.60
C CYS A 217 8.30 -16.20 -15.11
N ARG A 218 7.83 -15.20 -14.34
CA ARG A 218 6.71 -14.34 -14.72
C ARG A 218 6.81 -12.96 -14.07
N ILE A 219 6.17 -11.99 -14.68
CA ILE A 219 5.85 -10.71 -14.06
C ILE A 219 4.71 -10.95 -13.04
N GLY A 220 4.76 -10.25 -11.90
CA GLY A 220 3.69 -10.25 -10.91
C GLY A 220 2.41 -9.59 -11.44
N GLN A 221 1.27 -9.97 -10.87
CA GLN A 221 0.01 -9.29 -11.09
C GLN A 221 -0.32 -8.40 -9.87
N PRO A 222 -1.11 -7.32 -10.02
CA PRO A 222 -1.55 -6.48 -8.90
C PRO A 222 -2.11 -7.28 -7.72
N GLU A 223 -2.81 -8.38 -8.01
CA GLU A 223 -3.39 -9.29 -7.02
C GLU A 223 -2.35 -10.03 -6.20
N ASP A 224 -1.14 -10.28 -6.74
CA ASP A 224 -0.05 -10.90 -5.98
C ASP A 224 0.36 -10.00 -4.80
N ILE A 225 0.43 -8.68 -5.04
CA ILE A 225 0.76 -7.68 -4.02
C ILE A 225 -0.42 -7.48 -3.07
N ALA A 226 -1.63 -7.39 -3.61
CA ALA A 226 -2.85 -7.15 -2.85
C ALA A 226 -3.11 -8.25 -1.80
N ARG A 227 -2.88 -9.54 -2.14
CA ARG A 227 -3.02 -10.66 -1.20
C ARG A 227 -2.06 -10.55 -0.01
N VAL A 228 -0.81 -10.15 -0.23
CA VAL A 228 0.16 -9.96 0.85
C VAL A 228 -0.20 -8.75 1.69
N THR A 229 -0.67 -7.65 1.07
CA THR A 229 -1.13 -6.46 1.78
C THR A 229 -2.34 -6.79 2.67
N ALA A 230 -3.32 -7.54 2.17
CA ALA A 230 -4.47 -7.98 2.95
C ALA A 230 -4.06 -8.92 4.11
N PHE A 231 -3.13 -9.84 3.89
CA PHE A 231 -2.55 -10.65 4.96
C PHE A 231 -1.91 -9.79 6.05
N LEU A 232 -1.07 -8.82 5.68
CA LEU A 232 -0.43 -7.91 6.63
C LEU A 232 -1.45 -7.05 7.40
N ALA A 233 -2.59 -6.71 6.80
CA ALA A 233 -3.69 -5.99 7.44
C ALA A 233 -4.47 -6.86 8.42
N SER A 234 -4.43 -8.17 8.26
CA SER A 234 -5.24 -9.12 9.03
C SER A 234 -4.69 -9.41 10.43
N GLY A 235 -5.50 -10.05 11.28
CA GLY A 235 -5.09 -10.59 12.58
C GLY A 235 -4.05 -11.71 12.49
N ALA A 236 -3.94 -12.41 11.35
CA ALA A 236 -2.92 -13.43 11.14
C ALA A 236 -1.50 -12.85 11.17
N ALA A 237 -1.33 -11.56 10.88
CA ALA A 237 -0.07 -10.85 10.94
C ALA A 237 0.14 -10.07 12.27
N SER A 238 -0.56 -10.45 13.35
CA SER A 238 -0.56 -9.71 14.62
C SER A 238 0.82 -9.57 15.29
N PHE A 239 1.76 -10.44 14.97
CA PHE A 239 3.14 -10.37 15.49
C PHE A 239 4.17 -9.95 14.42
N ILE A 240 3.70 -9.34 13.32
CA ILE A 240 4.54 -8.85 12.23
C ILE A 240 4.53 -7.32 12.23
N THR A 241 5.66 -6.70 12.54
CA THR A 241 5.87 -5.24 12.45
C THR A 241 7.31 -4.91 12.09
N GLY A 242 7.55 -3.80 11.42
CA GLY A 242 8.86 -3.35 10.96
C GLY A 242 9.42 -4.16 9.78
N GLN A 243 8.61 -5.02 9.15
CA GLN A 243 9.07 -5.90 8.07
C GLN A 243 8.89 -5.26 6.70
N ILE A 244 9.83 -5.58 5.82
CA ILE A 244 9.79 -5.25 4.40
C ILE A 244 9.64 -6.59 3.66
N VAL A 245 8.41 -6.87 3.23
CA VAL A 245 8.09 -8.17 2.62
C VAL A 245 8.27 -8.08 1.12
N GLY A 246 9.26 -8.77 0.58
CA GLY A 246 9.46 -8.93 -0.87
C GLY A 246 8.29 -9.69 -1.49
N VAL A 247 7.72 -9.15 -2.56
CA VAL A 247 6.66 -9.77 -3.37
C VAL A 247 7.09 -9.63 -4.83
N ASP A 248 8.12 -10.35 -5.19
CA ASP A 248 8.93 -10.10 -6.38
C ASP A 248 9.19 -11.35 -7.24
N GLY A 249 8.58 -12.48 -6.88
CA GLY A 249 8.80 -13.74 -7.58
C GLY A 249 10.24 -14.27 -7.47
N GLY A 250 11.00 -13.83 -6.47
CA GLY A 250 12.40 -14.22 -6.28
C GLY A 250 13.39 -13.44 -7.18
N MET A 251 13.07 -12.20 -7.52
CA MET A 251 13.99 -11.30 -8.27
C MET A 251 15.18 -10.86 -7.42
N ILE A 252 15.04 -10.91 -6.09
CA ILE A 252 16.12 -10.63 -5.14
C ILE A 252 16.30 -11.85 -4.26
N ILE A 253 17.18 -12.71 -4.65
CA ILE A 253 17.61 -13.83 -3.82
C ILE A 253 19.11 -13.65 -3.53
#